data_5bab05b31b265ab65e1840281df7e481
#
_entry.id   5bab05b31b265ab65e1840281df7e481
#
_cell.length_a   1.000
_cell.length_b   1.000
_cell.length_c   1.000
_cell.angle_alpha   90.00
_cell.angle_beta   90.00
_cell.angle_gamma   90.00
#
_symmetry.space_group_name_H-M   'P 1'
#
loop_
_entity.id
_entity.type
_entity.pdbx_description
1 polymer ?
#
loop_
_entity_poly.entity_id
_entity_poly.type
_entity_poly.pdbx_seq_one_letter_code
_entity_poly.pdbx_strand_id
1 'polypeptide(L)'
;MKFIKYSLYLILAFITFFYSSCSSDEEITQGDADEELVESSKSFLNGEIVLSTKATLSGVDKTLLPEGCPTKFNFKWSDKDSQKFTISLLDFTVGNMGMIINYKCEVTCMVLNSWEQKEYKGDGWIKFKGENGSCWGTEQDGSSFDGDGTNGSVVNGSSIQGYYNAKTHQIQFIVNYNMMNVRSECFLQTIDKSRLATFDADKAKYEADLAAYKKEHGII
;
A
#
# COMPACT_ATOMS: atom_id res chain seq x y z
N MET A 1 45.60 -6.27 50.30
CA MET A 1 44.45 -7.14 49.97
C MET A 1 43.06 -6.49 50.11
N LYS A 2 42.95 -5.19 50.38
CA LYS A 2 41.65 -4.47 50.47
C LYS A 2 41.22 -3.79 49.16
N PHE A 3 42.13 -3.49 48.25
CA PHE A 3 41.81 -2.80 46.97
C PHE A 3 41.18 -3.68 45.91
N ILE A 4 41.35 -4.98 45.95
CA ILE A 4 40.81 -5.93 44.95
C ILE A 4 39.30 -6.13 45.16
N LYS A 5 38.79 -6.03 46.39
CA LYS A 5 37.36 -6.21 46.68
C LYS A 5 36.47 -5.09 46.11
N TYR A 6 36.95 -3.87 46.09
CA TYR A 6 36.18 -2.72 45.58
C TYR A 6 36.14 -2.69 44.03
N SER A 7 37.19 -3.19 43.40
CA SER A 7 37.22 -3.31 41.93
C SER A 7 36.21 -4.33 41.41
N LEU A 8 35.98 -5.41 42.15
CA LEU A 8 35.02 -6.45 41.76
C LEU A 8 33.55 -5.98 41.87
N TYR A 9 33.23 -5.16 42.88
CA TYR A 9 31.91 -4.57 43.05
C TYR A 9 31.62 -3.48 42.02
N LEU A 10 32.62 -2.75 41.56
CA LEU A 10 32.45 -1.73 40.52
C LEU A 10 32.23 -2.35 39.15
N ILE A 11 32.84 -3.50 38.88
CA ILE A 11 32.61 -4.26 37.62
C ILE A 11 31.22 -4.93 37.64
N LEU A 12 30.77 -5.43 38.79
CA LEU A 12 29.44 -6.02 38.91
C LEU A 12 28.31 -4.97 38.76
N ALA A 13 28.53 -3.74 39.25
CA ALA A 13 27.58 -2.65 39.11
C ALA A 13 27.48 -2.14 37.66
N PHE A 14 28.54 -2.25 36.84
CA PHE A 14 28.51 -1.88 35.43
C PHE A 14 27.81 -2.92 34.55
N ILE A 15 27.83 -4.20 34.96
CA ILE A 15 27.17 -5.28 34.16
C ILE A 15 25.64 -5.25 34.31
N THR A 16 25.11 -4.72 35.42
CA THR A 16 23.66 -4.62 35.62
C THR A 16 23.01 -3.45 34.87
N PHE A 17 23.80 -2.48 34.37
CA PHE A 17 23.27 -1.37 33.59
C PHE A 17 23.09 -1.69 32.06
N PHE A 18 23.67 -2.80 31.57
CA PHE A 18 23.57 -3.16 30.16
C PHE A 18 22.47 -4.16 29.86
N TYR A 19 21.73 -4.66 30.83
CA TYR A 19 20.61 -5.58 30.60
C TYR A 19 19.22 -4.93 30.69
N SER A 20 19.14 -3.59 30.78
CA SER A 20 17.86 -2.87 30.81
C SER A 20 17.52 -2.15 29.51
N SER A 21 18.13 -2.57 28.39
CA SER A 21 17.72 -2.14 27.07
C SER A 21 17.18 -3.36 26.30
N CYS A 22 16.24 -4.07 26.90
CA CYS A 22 15.20 -4.69 26.15
C CYS A 22 14.23 -3.54 25.81
N SER A 23 14.42 -2.89 24.68
CA SER A 23 13.34 -2.19 24.06
C SER A 23 12.28 -3.26 23.82
N SER A 24 11.28 -3.33 24.70
CA SER A 24 9.95 -3.68 24.24
C SER A 24 9.73 -2.75 23.06
N ASP A 25 9.69 -3.29 21.85
CA ASP A 25 8.92 -2.72 20.77
C ASP A 25 7.47 -2.68 21.29
N GLU A 26 7.18 -1.70 22.16
CA GLU A 26 5.84 -1.20 22.30
C GLU A 26 5.53 -0.74 20.88
N GLU A 27 4.75 -1.53 20.14
CA GLU A 27 3.98 -1.04 19.00
C GLU A 27 3.32 0.22 19.55
N ILE A 28 3.88 1.38 19.18
CA ILE A 28 3.24 2.65 19.47
C ILE A 28 1.93 2.55 18.69
N THR A 29 0.86 2.20 19.39
CA THR A 29 -0.48 2.16 18.82
C THR A 29 -0.72 3.55 18.28
N GLN A 30 -0.61 3.66 16.97
CA GLN A 30 -0.82 4.90 16.26
C GLN A 30 -2.29 5.26 16.47
N GLY A 31 -2.57 6.45 17.00
CA GLY A 31 -3.94 6.91 17.24
C GLY A 31 -4.73 7.05 15.94
N ASP A 32 -6.04 7.14 16.09
CA ASP A 32 -6.96 7.41 14.97
C ASP A 32 -6.60 8.72 14.26
N ALA A 33 -6.89 8.79 12.96
CA ALA A 33 -6.69 10.01 12.19
C ALA A 33 -7.66 11.13 12.66
N ASP A 34 -7.28 12.37 12.41
CA ASP A 34 -8.12 13.52 12.68
C ASP A 34 -9.46 13.39 11.94
N GLU A 35 -10.56 13.52 12.68
CA GLU A 35 -11.90 13.26 12.17
C GLU A 35 -12.31 14.24 11.06
N GLU A 36 -11.89 15.52 11.13
CA GLU A 36 -12.15 16.51 10.10
C GLU A 36 -11.41 16.17 8.79
N LEU A 37 -10.17 15.71 8.89
CA LEU A 37 -9.40 15.24 7.73
C LEU A 37 -10.01 14.00 7.10
N VAL A 38 -10.50 13.07 7.91
CA VAL A 38 -11.18 11.86 7.42
C VAL A 38 -12.47 12.21 6.70
N GLU A 39 -13.32 13.05 7.27
CA GLU A 39 -14.57 13.50 6.62
C GLU A 39 -14.30 14.25 5.31
N SER A 40 -13.29 15.13 5.30
CA SER A 40 -12.83 15.80 4.07
C SER A 40 -12.38 14.78 3.01
N SER A 41 -11.69 13.72 3.43
CA SER A 41 -11.21 12.67 2.53
C SER A 41 -12.34 11.89 1.88
N LYS A 42 -13.43 11.59 2.59
CA LYS A 42 -14.58 10.82 2.08
C LYS A 42 -15.23 11.45 0.86
N SER A 43 -15.27 12.77 0.80
CA SER A 43 -15.88 13.47 -0.33
C SER A 43 -15.10 13.28 -1.65
N PHE A 44 -13.80 13.11 -1.57
CA PHE A 44 -12.91 13.02 -2.72
C PHE A 44 -12.38 11.60 -2.96
N LEU A 45 -11.87 10.92 -1.92
CA LEU A 45 -11.32 9.57 -2.00
C LEU A 45 -12.45 8.54 -1.89
N ASN A 46 -13.31 8.45 -2.89
CA ASN A 46 -14.46 7.56 -2.91
C ASN A 46 -14.80 7.13 -4.35
N GLY A 47 -15.27 5.90 -4.52
CA GLY A 47 -15.60 5.30 -5.81
C GLY A 47 -14.37 4.89 -6.60
N GLU A 48 -14.53 4.79 -7.91
CA GLU A 48 -13.44 4.39 -8.82
C GLU A 48 -12.47 5.55 -9.08
N ILE A 49 -11.18 5.26 -8.96
CA ILE A 49 -10.08 6.21 -9.17
C ILE A 49 -8.98 5.51 -9.95
N VAL A 50 -8.48 6.15 -11.00
CA VAL A 50 -7.37 5.65 -11.82
C VAL A 50 -6.05 6.24 -11.31
N LEU A 51 -5.12 5.35 -10.94
CA LEU A 51 -3.79 5.69 -10.45
C LEU A 51 -2.73 4.99 -11.28
N SER A 52 -1.57 5.61 -11.42
CA SER A 52 -0.41 4.99 -12.02
C SER A 52 0.28 4.07 -11.01
N THR A 53 0.53 2.83 -11.42
CA THR A 53 0.97 1.77 -10.51
C THR A 53 2.15 1.02 -11.12
N LYS A 54 3.16 0.72 -10.32
CA LYS A 54 4.24 -0.21 -10.66
C LYS A 54 4.03 -1.53 -9.95
N ALA A 55 4.47 -2.62 -10.56
CA ALA A 55 4.40 -3.94 -9.96
C ALA A 55 5.75 -4.64 -10.02
N THR A 56 6.03 -5.42 -8.98
CA THR A 56 7.18 -6.31 -8.91
C THR A 56 6.73 -7.73 -8.63
N LEU A 57 7.44 -8.70 -9.19
CA LEU A 57 7.32 -10.12 -8.86
C LEU A 57 8.68 -10.59 -8.34
N SER A 58 8.73 -11.01 -7.09
CA SER A 58 9.99 -11.39 -6.41
C SER A 58 11.09 -10.32 -6.51
N GLY A 59 10.69 -9.04 -6.40
CA GLY A 59 11.61 -7.90 -6.48
C GLY A 59 12.00 -7.47 -7.90
N VAL A 60 11.57 -8.18 -8.94
CA VAL A 60 11.83 -7.82 -10.34
C VAL A 60 10.70 -6.94 -10.85
N ASP A 61 11.04 -5.77 -11.38
CA ASP A 61 10.06 -4.87 -12.01
C ASP A 61 9.38 -5.54 -13.20
N LYS A 62 8.07 -5.52 -13.20
CA LYS A 62 7.21 -6.07 -14.26
C LYS A 62 6.48 -4.99 -15.05
N THR A 63 6.52 -3.76 -14.57
CA THR A 63 5.88 -2.62 -15.26
C THR A 63 6.66 -2.22 -16.49
N LEU A 64 7.98 -2.22 -16.39
CA LEU A 64 8.96 -1.89 -17.45
C LEU A 64 8.91 -0.42 -17.92
N LEU A 65 7.78 0.26 -17.81
CA LEU A 65 7.62 1.65 -18.20
C LEU A 65 7.66 2.57 -16.97
N PRO A 66 8.41 3.69 -17.02
CA PRO A 66 8.63 4.57 -15.88
C PRO A 66 7.34 5.27 -15.39
N GLU A 67 6.39 5.53 -16.28
CA GLU A 67 5.11 6.20 -15.97
C GLU A 67 4.16 5.32 -15.14
N GLY A 68 4.47 4.02 -15.04
CA GLY A 68 3.57 3.05 -14.42
C GLY A 68 2.40 2.65 -15.31
N CYS A 69 1.65 1.67 -14.87
CA CYS A 69 0.45 1.17 -15.53
C CYS A 69 -0.78 1.89 -14.98
N PRO A 70 -1.68 2.42 -15.83
CA PRO A 70 -2.97 2.90 -15.37
C PRO A 70 -3.74 1.75 -14.72
N THR A 71 -4.10 1.93 -13.45
CA THR A 71 -4.79 0.91 -12.64
C THR A 71 -6.00 1.55 -11.99
N LYS A 72 -7.16 0.87 -12.09
CA LYS A 72 -8.40 1.34 -11.51
C LYS A 72 -8.59 0.71 -10.14
N PHE A 73 -8.61 1.55 -9.11
CA PHE A 73 -8.96 1.18 -7.74
C PHE A 73 -10.36 1.64 -7.40
N ASN A 74 -11.02 0.91 -6.51
CA ASN A 74 -12.28 1.34 -5.93
C ASN A 74 -12.12 1.56 -4.44
N PHE A 75 -12.51 2.74 -3.97
CA PHE A 75 -12.47 3.16 -2.57
C PHE A 75 -13.91 3.23 -2.05
N LYS A 76 -14.19 2.48 -0.99
CA LYS A 76 -15.54 2.41 -0.40
C LYS A 76 -15.46 2.63 1.10
N TRP A 77 -15.92 3.76 1.57
CA TRP A 77 -15.95 4.07 3.00
C TRP A 77 -16.97 3.22 3.74
N SER A 78 -16.64 2.91 5.00
CA SER A 78 -17.51 2.14 5.87
C SER A 78 -18.65 3.02 6.42
N ASP A 79 -19.87 2.48 6.40
CA ASP A 79 -21.03 3.14 7.01
C ASP A 79 -21.05 2.98 8.55
N LYS A 80 -20.22 2.08 9.09
CA LYS A 80 -20.22 1.70 10.52
C LYS A 80 -19.05 2.32 11.30
N ASP A 81 -17.96 2.63 10.63
CA ASP A 81 -16.73 3.12 11.24
C ASP A 81 -16.14 4.22 10.34
N SER A 82 -16.18 5.45 10.84
CA SER A 82 -15.73 6.62 10.09
C SER A 82 -14.24 6.57 9.74
N GLN A 83 -13.44 5.85 10.52
CA GLN A 83 -12.00 5.70 10.31
C GLN A 83 -11.63 4.62 9.30
N LYS A 84 -12.61 3.91 8.71
CA LYS A 84 -12.34 2.77 7.84
C LYS A 84 -12.90 2.91 6.44
N PHE A 85 -12.15 2.38 5.49
CA PHE A 85 -12.62 2.18 4.12
C PHE A 85 -12.01 0.91 3.51
N THR A 86 -12.62 0.43 2.45
CA THR A 86 -12.13 -0.71 1.68
C THR A 86 -11.46 -0.20 0.41
N ILE A 87 -10.27 -0.72 0.12
CA ILE A 87 -9.61 -0.57 -1.18
C ILE A 87 -9.73 -1.90 -1.91
N SER A 88 -10.17 -1.85 -3.15
CA SER A 88 -10.22 -3.02 -4.02
C SER A 88 -9.79 -2.68 -5.44
N LEU A 89 -9.30 -3.69 -6.15
CA LEU A 89 -9.02 -3.63 -7.58
C LEU A 89 -9.39 -4.95 -8.22
N LEU A 90 -9.74 -4.89 -9.51
CA LEU A 90 -10.04 -6.05 -10.33
C LEU A 90 -9.15 -6.08 -11.55
N ASP A 91 -8.93 -7.30 -12.04
CA ASP A 91 -8.24 -7.57 -13.30
C ASP A 91 -6.88 -6.87 -13.41
N PHE A 92 -6.17 -6.80 -12.26
CA PHE A 92 -4.86 -6.19 -12.21
C PHE A 92 -3.84 -7.07 -12.91
N THR A 93 -3.31 -6.54 -13.99
CA THR A 93 -2.17 -7.12 -14.68
C THR A 93 -1.25 -6.00 -15.14
N VAL A 94 0.04 -6.19 -15.01
CA VAL A 94 1.04 -5.20 -15.35
C VAL A 94 2.20 -5.83 -16.08
N GLY A 95 2.55 -5.24 -17.20
CA GLY A 95 3.77 -5.57 -17.93
C GLY A 95 3.85 -7.04 -18.32
N ASN A 96 4.82 -7.73 -17.76
CA ASN A 96 5.13 -9.13 -18.05
C ASN A 96 4.80 -10.06 -16.87
N MET A 97 3.73 -9.80 -16.13
CA MET A 97 3.35 -10.63 -14.97
C MET A 97 2.79 -12.00 -15.33
N GLY A 98 2.08 -12.11 -16.46
CA GLY A 98 1.46 -13.36 -16.89
C GLY A 98 0.32 -13.86 -15.98
N MET A 99 -0.21 -12.99 -15.10
CA MET A 99 -1.31 -13.31 -14.20
C MET A 99 -2.25 -12.12 -14.05
N ILE A 100 -3.50 -12.42 -13.76
CA ILE A 100 -4.54 -11.44 -13.42
C ILE A 100 -4.86 -11.58 -11.95
N ILE A 101 -4.80 -10.48 -11.21
CA ILE A 101 -4.97 -10.43 -9.77
C ILE A 101 -6.15 -9.54 -9.41
N ASN A 102 -6.99 -10.04 -8.51
CA ASN A 102 -8.00 -9.25 -7.83
C ASN A 102 -7.61 -9.08 -6.36
N TYR A 103 -8.02 -7.99 -5.76
CA TYR A 103 -7.62 -7.63 -4.41
C TYR A 103 -8.70 -6.83 -3.69
N LYS A 104 -8.80 -7.07 -2.39
CA LYS A 104 -9.67 -6.32 -1.49
C LYS A 104 -9.08 -6.29 -0.10
N CYS A 105 -9.04 -5.13 0.52
CA CYS A 105 -8.59 -4.97 1.90
C CYS A 105 -9.33 -3.82 2.60
N GLU A 106 -9.83 -4.07 3.81
CA GLU A 106 -10.26 -3.01 4.70
C GLU A 106 -9.03 -2.36 5.34
N VAL A 107 -9.01 -1.04 5.37
CA VAL A 107 -7.95 -0.23 5.95
C VAL A 107 -8.50 0.69 7.02
N THR A 108 -7.67 1.01 8.00
CA THR A 108 -7.95 1.98 9.06
C THR A 108 -7.10 3.23 8.85
N CYS A 109 -7.74 4.39 8.97
CA CYS A 109 -7.06 5.69 8.98
C CYS A 109 -6.38 5.93 10.32
N MET A 110 -5.19 6.51 10.28
CA MET A 110 -4.33 6.72 11.44
C MET A 110 -3.60 8.06 11.32
N VAL A 111 -3.16 8.61 12.44
CA VAL A 111 -2.21 9.73 12.44
C VAL A 111 -0.84 9.26 11.96
N LEU A 112 -0.08 10.15 11.36
CA LEU A 112 1.31 9.90 11.01
C LEU A 112 2.18 9.91 12.28
N ASN A 113 3.12 8.98 12.39
CA ASN A 113 4.12 9.03 13.43
C ASN A 113 5.16 10.13 13.16
N SER A 114 6.06 10.38 14.11
CA SER A 114 7.05 11.46 14.04
C SER A 114 8.06 11.33 12.89
N TRP A 115 8.31 10.10 12.39
CA TRP A 115 9.18 9.87 11.24
C TRP A 115 8.44 10.13 9.94
N GLU A 116 7.22 9.64 9.82
CA GLU A 116 6.35 9.85 8.67
C GLU A 116 6.05 11.34 8.45
N GLN A 117 5.85 12.12 9.54
CA GLN A 117 5.66 13.57 9.47
C GLN A 117 6.88 14.33 8.91
N LYS A 118 8.09 13.78 9.03
CA LYS A 118 9.29 14.36 8.42
C LYS A 118 9.34 14.14 6.90
N GLU A 119 8.78 13.04 6.44
CA GLU A 119 8.70 12.69 5.03
C GLU A 119 7.51 13.36 4.35
N TYR A 120 6.32 13.22 4.94
CA TYR A 120 5.07 13.82 4.44
C TYR A 120 4.85 15.18 5.10
N LYS A 121 5.54 16.19 4.56
CA LYS A 121 5.52 17.57 5.10
C LYS A 121 4.21 18.30 4.78
N GLY A 122 3.81 19.16 5.71
CA GLY A 122 2.61 19.99 5.60
C GLY A 122 1.38 19.33 6.19
N ASP A 123 0.30 20.08 6.21
CA ASP A 123 -0.96 19.65 6.81
C ASP A 123 -1.78 18.74 5.88
N GLY A 124 -2.71 18.01 6.45
CA GLY A 124 -3.74 17.26 5.71
C GLY A 124 -3.39 15.80 5.41
N TRP A 125 -2.22 15.33 5.83
CA TRP A 125 -1.83 13.94 5.64
C TRP A 125 -2.50 13.01 6.66
N ILE A 126 -3.06 11.92 6.16
CA ILE A 126 -3.51 10.76 6.91
C ILE A 126 -2.76 9.52 6.40
N LYS A 127 -2.44 8.62 7.30
CA LYS A 127 -1.97 7.27 6.99
C LYS A 127 -3.16 6.33 6.94
N PHE A 128 -3.09 5.31 6.10
CA PHE A 128 -4.03 4.19 6.14
C PHE A 128 -3.27 2.86 6.06
N LYS A 129 -3.77 1.86 6.80
CA LYS A 129 -3.15 0.54 6.87
C LYS A 129 -4.21 -0.56 6.95
N GLY A 130 -3.97 -1.69 6.27
CA GLY A 130 -4.76 -2.91 6.37
C GLY A 130 -3.86 -4.13 6.25
N GLU A 131 -4.15 -5.21 7.00
CA GLU A 131 -3.28 -6.40 7.10
C GLU A 131 -3.98 -7.72 6.76
N ASN A 132 -5.30 -7.72 6.66
CA ASN A 132 -6.09 -8.93 6.44
C ASN A 132 -6.84 -8.90 5.12
N GLY A 133 -6.20 -8.37 4.09
CA GLY A 133 -6.77 -8.34 2.75
C GLY A 133 -6.83 -9.71 2.12
N SER A 134 -7.68 -9.84 1.12
CA SER A 134 -7.83 -11.02 0.28
C SER A 134 -7.37 -10.74 -1.13
N CYS A 135 -6.72 -11.72 -1.74
CA CYS A 135 -6.25 -11.69 -3.11
C CYS A 135 -6.64 -12.99 -3.82
N TRP A 136 -7.05 -12.91 -5.09
CA TRP A 136 -7.41 -14.07 -5.91
C TRP A 136 -7.10 -13.83 -7.38
N GLY A 137 -6.85 -14.91 -8.11
CA GLY A 137 -6.73 -14.86 -9.57
C GLY A 137 -8.08 -14.90 -10.26
N THR A 138 -8.20 -14.29 -11.42
CA THR A 138 -9.36 -14.42 -12.30
C THR A 138 -8.94 -15.11 -13.59
N GLU A 139 -9.76 -16.05 -14.07
CA GLU A 139 -9.78 -16.40 -15.49
C GLU A 139 -10.83 -15.51 -16.14
N GLN A 140 -10.49 -14.65 -16.97
CA GLN A 140 -11.11 -13.67 -17.89
C GLN A 140 -12.66 -13.46 -17.91
N ASP A 141 -13.42 -13.94 -16.93
CA ASP A 141 -14.89 -13.92 -16.92
C ASP A 141 -15.54 -12.87 -16.02
N GLY A 142 -14.76 -11.95 -15.50
CA GLY A 142 -15.22 -10.80 -14.73
C GLY A 142 -15.54 -11.10 -13.27
N SER A 143 -14.65 -10.66 -12.38
CA SER A 143 -14.93 -10.57 -10.94
C SER A 143 -15.67 -9.27 -10.63
N SER A 144 -16.57 -9.27 -9.65
CA SER A 144 -17.12 -8.04 -9.08
C SER A 144 -16.34 -7.60 -7.86
N PHE A 145 -16.35 -6.29 -7.55
CA PHE A 145 -15.75 -5.77 -6.30
C PHE A 145 -16.41 -6.35 -5.04
N ASP A 146 -17.63 -6.83 -5.15
CA ASP A 146 -18.36 -7.50 -4.08
C ASP A 146 -18.19 -9.03 -4.16
N GLY A 147 -17.43 -9.52 -5.12
CA GLY A 147 -17.16 -10.94 -5.32
C GLY A 147 -16.35 -11.54 -4.18
N ASP A 148 -16.65 -12.78 -3.89
CA ASP A 148 -15.99 -13.59 -2.86
C ASP A 148 -14.80 -14.40 -3.40
N GLY A 149 -14.36 -14.12 -4.63
CA GLY A 149 -13.24 -14.80 -5.27
C GLY A 149 -13.55 -16.24 -5.65
N THR A 150 -14.73 -16.52 -6.15
CA THR A 150 -15.24 -17.88 -6.40
C THR A 150 -14.49 -18.66 -7.47
N ASN A 151 -13.70 -18.02 -8.34
CA ASN A 151 -13.03 -18.65 -9.47
C ASN A 151 -11.54 -18.96 -9.24
N GLY A 152 -11.04 -18.83 -8.03
CA GLY A 152 -9.66 -19.15 -7.70
C GLY A 152 -9.46 -19.40 -6.22
N SER A 153 -8.28 -19.92 -5.85
CA SER A 153 -7.90 -20.01 -4.45
C SER A 153 -7.72 -18.60 -3.88
N VAL A 154 -8.55 -18.21 -2.93
CA VAL A 154 -8.38 -16.95 -2.20
C VAL A 154 -7.17 -17.06 -1.28
N VAL A 155 -6.24 -16.13 -1.40
CA VAL A 155 -5.11 -15.96 -0.49
C VAL A 155 -5.42 -14.80 0.44
N ASN A 156 -5.46 -15.07 1.74
CA ASN A 156 -5.66 -14.07 2.79
C ASN A 156 -4.32 -13.58 3.35
N GLY A 157 -4.38 -12.48 4.14
CA GLY A 157 -3.20 -11.91 4.78
C GLY A 157 -2.40 -10.99 3.85
N SER A 158 -2.98 -10.56 2.73
CA SER A 158 -2.43 -9.44 1.97
C SER A 158 -2.53 -8.15 2.78
N SER A 159 -1.59 -7.24 2.56
CA SER A 159 -1.49 -5.99 3.31
C SER A 159 -1.37 -4.79 2.40
N ILE A 160 -1.80 -3.65 2.92
CA ILE A 160 -1.63 -2.36 2.27
C ILE A 160 -1.25 -1.31 3.32
N GLN A 161 -0.37 -0.41 2.94
CA GLN A 161 -0.07 0.78 3.70
C GLN A 161 0.12 1.95 2.76
N GLY A 162 -0.43 3.09 3.12
CA GLY A 162 -0.31 4.29 2.31
C GLY A 162 -0.62 5.57 3.06
N TYR A 163 -0.53 6.66 2.29
CA TYR A 163 -0.70 8.02 2.76
C TYR A 163 -1.56 8.79 1.77
N TYR A 164 -2.46 9.58 2.29
CA TYR A 164 -3.32 10.45 1.51
C TYR A 164 -3.34 11.84 2.13
N ASN A 165 -3.27 12.86 1.29
CA ASN A 165 -3.41 14.25 1.72
C ASN A 165 -4.80 14.77 1.36
N ALA A 166 -5.62 15.03 2.37
CA ALA A 166 -6.99 15.51 2.20
C ALA A 166 -7.10 16.91 1.58
N LYS A 167 -6.01 17.71 1.64
CA LYS A 167 -5.98 19.10 1.11
C LYS A 167 -5.47 19.16 -0.32
N THR A 168 -4.44 18.36 -0.65
CA THR A 168 -3.78 18.38 -1.97
C THR A 168 -4.20 17.23 -2.87
N HIS A 169 -4.96 16.26 -2.33
CA HIS A 169 -5.38 15.03 -2.99
C HIS A 169 -4.23 14.17 -3.53
N GLN A 170 -3.06 14.31 -2.90
CA GLN A 170 -1.93 13.44 -3.19
C GLN A 170 -2.12 12.10 -2.49
N ILE A 171 -1.76 11.03 -3.17
CA ILE A 171 -1.86 9.66 -2.65
C ILE A 171 -0.62 8.85 -3.01
N GLN A 172 -0.25 7.94 -2.11
CA GLN A 172 0.79 6.93 -2.32
C GLN A 172 0.47 5.72 -1.45
N PHE A 173 0.69 4.51 -1.96
CA PHE A 173 0.56 3.29 -1.16
C PHE A 173 1.28 2.10 -1.78
N ILE A 174 1.56 1.11 -0.95
CA ILE A 174 2.12 -0.17 -1.36
C ILE A 174 1.14 -1.27 -0.98
N VAL A 175 0.88 -2.19 -1.92
CA VAL A 175 0.13 -3.43 -1.69
C VAL A 175 1.08 -4.61 -1.74
N ASN A 176 1.02 -5.46 -0.71
CA ASN A 176 1.63 -6.78 -0.71
C ASN A 176 0.50 -7.82 -0.83
N TYR A 177 0.45 -8.52 -1.96
CA TYR A 177 -0.64 -9.45 -2.25
C TYR A 177 -0.56 -10.77 -1.49
N ASN A 178 0.54 -11.01 -0.75
CA ASN A 178 0.83 -12.31 -0.10
C ASN A 178 0.73 -13.51 -1.06
N MET A 179 0.91 -13.26 -2.34
CA MET A 179 0.84 -14.25 -3.42
C MET A 179 2.12 -14.14 -4.26
N MET A 180 2.92 -15.20 -4.32
CA MET A 180 4.11 -15.32 -5.16
C MET A 180 5.08 -14.12 -5.07
N ASN A 181 5.17 -13.45 -3.93
CA ASN A 181 5.94 -12.21 -3.74
C ASN A 181 5.57 -11.08 -4.71
N VAL A 182 4.30 -11.01 -5.11
CA VAL A 182 3.80 -9.88 -5.91
C VAL A 182 3.55 -8.68 -5.01
N ARG A 183 4.06 -7.53 -5.44
CA ARG A 183 3.82 -6.23 -4.81
C ARG A 183 3.45 -5.22 -5.87
N SER A 184 2.63 -4.27 -5.52
CA SER A 184 2.41 -3.08 -6.34
C SER A 184 2.63 -1.82 -5.54
N GLU A 185 3.10 -0.79 -6.22
CA GLU A 185 3.33 0.53 -5.68
C GLU A 185 2.54 1.54 -6.50
N CYS A 186 1.58 2.19 -5.85
CA CYS A 186 1.01 3.43 -6.30
C CYS A 186 1.96 4.53 -5.79
N PHE A 187 2.84 5.01 -6.64
CA PHE A 187 3.81 6.04 -6.26
C PHE A 187 3.12 7.40 -6.04
N LEU A 188 3.79 8.29 -5.32
CA LEU A 188 3.24 9.60 -4.97
C LEU A 188 2.76 10.36 -6.20
N GLN A 189 1.46 10.62 -6.25
CA GLN A 189 0.79 11.34 -7.33
C GLN A 189 -0.44 12.09 -6.83
N THR A 190 -0.83 13.13 -7.55
CA THR A 190 -2.11 13.81 -7.32
C THR A 190 -3.22 13.04 -8.04
N ILE A 191 -4.32 12.80 -7.35
CA ILE A 191 -5.49 12.16 -7.95
C ILE A 191 -6.12 13.09 -8.98
N ASP A 192 -6.28 12.60 -10.20
CA ASP A 192 -7.05 13.25 -11.26
C ASP A 192 -8.26 12.37 -11.60
N LYS A 193 -9.44 12.80 -11.16
CA LYS A 193 -10.69 12.06 -11.41
C LYS A 193 -11.10 12.00 -12.87
N SER A 194 -10.59 12.90 -13.72
CA SER A 194 -10.89 12.89 -15.16
C SER A 194 -10.30 11.64 -15.86
N ARG A 195 -9.25 11.04 -15.29
CA ARG A 195 -8.63 9.81 -15.82
C ARG A 195 -9.56 8.61 -15.84
N LEU A 196 -10.64 8.61 -15.06
CA LEU A 196 -11.65 7.55 -15.15
C LEU A 196 -12.33 7.52 -16.51
N ALA A 197 -12.60 8.69 -17.11
CA ALA A 197 -13.21 8.77 -18.44
C ALA A 197 -12.27 8.36 -19.58
N THR A 198 -10.95 8.44 -19.36
CA THR A 198 -9.94 8.08 -20.37
C THR A 198 -9.28 6.72 -20.10
N PHE A 199 -9.71 6.00 -19.06
CA PHE A 199 -9.02 4.80 -18.57
C PHE A 199 -8.73 3.76 -19.65
N ASP A 200 -9.71 3.43 -20.47
CA ASP A 200 -9.54 2.41 -21.53
C ASP A 200 -8.53 2.87 -22.58
N ALA A 201 -8.55 4.14 -22.96
CA ALA A 201 -7.59 4.72 -23.89
C ALA A 201 -6.17 4.78 -23.30
N ASP A 202 -6.05 5.19 -22.02
CA ASP A 202 -4.77 5.25 -21.31
C ASP A 202 -4.19 3.83 -21.15
N LYS A 203 -5.03 2.84 -20.88
CA LYS A 203 -4.63 1.44 -20.74
C LYS A 203 -4.16 0.88 -22.08
N ALA A 204 -4.91 1.10 -23.16
CA ALA A 204 -4.54 0.67 -24.51
C ALA A 204 -3.21 1.32 -24.97
N LYS A 205 -3.03 2.61 -24.65
CA LYS A 205 -1.76 3.30 -24.92
C LYS A 205 -0.59 2.66 -24.15
N TYR A 206 -0.76 2.42 -22.85
CA TYR A 206 0.25 1.74 -22.04
C TYR A 206 0.63 0.38 -22.64
N GLU A 207 -0.32 -0.42 -23.07
CA GLU A 207 -0.09 -1.74 -23.67
C GLU A 207 0.67 -1.65 -25.00
N ALA A 208 0.35 -0.66 -25.83
CA ALA A 208 1.07 -0.40 -27.07
C ALA A 208 2.53 0.05 -26.82
N ASP A 209 2.73 0.97 -25.87
CA ASP A 209 4.05 1.46 -25.49
C ASP A 209 4.90 0.32 -24.89
N LEU A 210 4.30 -0.54 -24.06
CA LEU A 210 4.92 -1.72 -23.48
C LEU A 210 5.36 -2.72 -24.57
N ALA A 211 4.50 -2.98 -25.54
CA ALA A 211 4.84 -3.87 -26.67
C ALA A 211 6.01 -3.32 -27.49
N ALA A 212 6.02 -2.01 -27.73
CA ALA A 212 7.14 -1.34 -28.42
C ALA A 212 8.44 -1.44 -27.60
N TYR A 213 8.38 -1.16 -26.30
CA TYR A 213 9.51 -1.27 -25.39
C TYR A 213 10.08 -2.70 -25.36
N LYS A 214 9.22 -3.70 -25.22
CA LYS A 214 9.65 -5.12 -25.23
C LYS A 214 10.36 -5.48 -26.51
N LYS A 215 9.81 -5.07 -27.67
CA LYS A 215 10.40 -5.33 -28.98
C LYS A 215 11.78 -4.70 -29.11
N GLU A 216 11.92 -3.44 -28.68
CA GLU A 216 13.19 -2.69 -28.74
C GLU A 216 14.28 -3.34 -27.86
N HIS A 217 13.89 -3.87 -26.69
CA HIS A 217 14.82 -4.45 -25.71
C HIS A 217 14.95 -5.97 -25.80
N GLY A 218 14.34 -6.63 -26.78
CA GLY A 218 14.41 -8.07 -26.96
C GLY A 218 13.78 -8.88 -25.81
N ILE A 219 12.78 -8.31 -25.13
CA ILE A 219 12.04 -8.96 -24.05
C ILE A 219 10.88 -9.74 -24.67
N ILE A 220 10.89 -11.05 -24.48
CA ILE A 220 9.85 -11.97 -25.02
C ILE A 220 8.76 -12.20 -23.95
#